data_c7e5f476ba883ae8fe2a4057b37a9020
#
_entry.id   c7e5f476ba883ae8fe2a4057b37a9020
#
_cell.length_a   1.000
_cell.length_b   1.000
_cell.length_c   1.000
_cell.angle_alpha   90.00
_cell.angle_beta   90.00
_cell.angle_gamma   90.00
#
_symmetry.space_group_name_H-M   'P 1'
#
loop_
_entity.id
_entity.type
_entity.pdbx_description
1 polymer ?
#
loop_
_entity_poly.entity_id
_entity_poly.type
_entity_poly.pdbx_seq_one_letter_code
_entity_poly.pdbx_strand_id
1 'polypeptide(L)'
;MSGLPLLSLAIWVPIFSGLVVLLTGSDRNSPLARLLALLGAIVGLLVTLPLYTGFDTTSPAMQFVELMPWIRRFNINYHLGVDGISMLFVILNSFITIIVVIAGWKVIESKVAQYNAGFLIMSGLLNGIFAALDGMLFYVFFEASLIPLYLIIGVWGGPRRVYAAFKFFLFTLMGSLLFLISLIYLYRYSGGSFAIQAWQQMPIPMIPQQWLFLAFLVAFAVKVPMWPVHTWLPDAHVEAPTGGSIVLAAIALKLGAYGFLRFSLPIAPDASHEFSWLILGLSLIAVVYIGFVALVQEDMKKLVAYSSIAHMGFVTLGFFIFSPLGMEGALVQMVSHGFIAGAMFYCIGVMYDRVHSRMIVDYGGVVNTMPKFAAFFMLFAMANAGLPGTSGFVGEFMVILASVKFNFWVAFAAASTMILGAAYTLWMYKRVVFGAVGNHHVEELTDITSREFLVLTLLAIGALGMGLYPQPFTEVMHSSVDELLRHISVSKIQ
;
A
#
# COMPACT_ATOMS: atom_id res chain seq x y z
N MET A 1 20.22 22.78 -0.56
CA MET A 1 20.29 21.59 -1.46
C MET A 1 19.45 21.77 -2.74
N SER A 2 19.33 22.99 -3.22
CA SER A 2 18.51 23.37 -4.37
C SER A 2 19.28 23.10 -5.69
N GLY A 3 19.29 21.88 -6.17
CA GLY A 3 19.93 21.53 -7.45
C GLY A 3 20.00 20.04 -7.76
N LEU A 4 19.75 19.16 -6.80
CA LEU A 4 19.74 17.73 -7.04
C LEU A 4 18.32 17.26 -7.44
N PRO A 5 18.17 16.47 -8.51
CA PRO A 5 16.88 15.90 -8.93
C PRO A 5 16.50 14.72 -8.01
N LEU A 6 16.04 15.05 -6.79
CA LEU A 6 15.80 14.06 -5.73
C LEU A 6 14.73 13.01 -6.13
N LEU A 7 13.67 13.43 -6.81
CA LEU A 7 12.61 12.52 -7.24
C LEU A 7 13.08 11.59 -8.36
N SER A 8 13.81 12.10 -9.34
CA SER A 8 14.46 11.27 -10.35
C SER A 8 15.43 10.29 -9.71
N LEU A 9 16.23 10.72 -8.73
CA LEU A 9 17.13 9.81 -8.00
C LEU A 9 16.34 8.75 -7.23
N ALA A 10 15.24 9.11 -6.56
CA ALA A 10 14.37 8.17 -5.86
C ALA A 10 13.74 7.11 -6.78
N ILE A 11 13.55 7.43 -8.06
CA ILE A 11 13.04 6.51 -9.09
C ILE A 11 14.18 5.67 -9.67
N TRP A 12 15.23 6.31 -10.17
CA TRP A 12 16.22 5.66 -11.01
C TRP A 12 17.32 4.93 -10.23
N VAL A 13 17.67 5.38 -9.01
CA VAL A 13 18.68 4.70 -8.19
C VAL A 13 18.28 3.25 -7.90
N PRO A 14 17.07 2.94 -7.38
CA PRO A 14 16.68 1.55 -7.18
C PRO A 14 16.55 0.77 -8.50
N ILE A 15 16.05 1.39 -9.60
CA ILE A 15 15.97 0.73 -10.90
C ILE A 15 17.36 0.33 -11.40
N PHE A 16 18.32 1.26 -11.43
CA PHE A 16 19.69 0.97 -11.84
C PHE A 16 20.37 -0.03 -10.92
N SER A 17 20.17 0.06 -9.62
CA SER A 17 20.65 -0.96 -8.67
C SER A 17 20.11 -2.35 -9.00
N GLY A 18 18.81 -2.44 -9.35
CA GLY A 18 18.20 -3.68 -9.82
C GLY A 18 18.84 -4.23 -11.09
N LEU A 19 19.11 -3.36 -12.07
CA LEU A 19 19.82 -3.76 -13.30
C LEU A 19 21.25 -4.26 -13.00
N VAL A 20 21.97 -3.58 -12.10
CA VAL A 20 23.31 -4.02 -11.67
C VAL A 20 23.25 -5.39 -10.99
N VAL A 21 22.24 -5.62 -10.13
CA VAL A 21 22.01 -6.93 -9.49
C VAL A 21 21.76 -8.01 -10.54
N LEU A 22 21.02 -7.73 -11.61
CA LEU A 22 20.80 -8.69 -12.71
C LEU A 22 22.09 -9.11 -13.40
N LEU A 23 23.09 -8.23 -13.47
CA LEU A 23 24.39 -8.55 -14.09
C LEU A 23 25.19 -9.60 -13.30
N THR A 24 24.86 -9.84 -12.03
CA THR A 24 25.47 -10.94 -11.24
C THR A 24 25.08 -12.32 -11.77
N GLY A 25 23.92 -12.44 -12.40
CA GLY A 25 23.41 -13.47 -13.30
C GLY A 25 23.21 -14.87 -12.72
N SER A 26 24.17 -15.42 -12.02
CA SER A 26 24.21 -16.80 -11.56
C SER A 26 23.94 -16.91 -10.05
N ASP A 27 23.23 -17.97 -9.63
CA ASP A 27 23.00 -18.26 -8.21
C ASP A 27 24.31 -18.58 -7.43
N ARG A 28 25.40 -18.87 -8.12
CA ARG A 28 26.75 -18.93 -7.51
C ARG A 28 27.18 -17.60 -6.90
N ASN A 29 26.70 -16.49 -7.47
CA ASN A 29 26.96 -15.13 -7.02
C ASN A 29 25.86 -14.60 -6.09
N SER A 30 25.02 -15.48 -5.53
CA SER A 30 23.91 -15.05 -4.67
C SER A 30 24.31 -14.18 -3.48
N PRO A 31 25.45 -14.37 -2.81
CA PRO A 31 25.89 -13.47 -1.75
C PRO A 31 26.16 -12.05 -2.25
N LEU A 32 26.79 -11.93 -3.43
CA LEU A 32 27.06 -10.63 -4.06
C LEU A 32 25.74 -9.97 -4.50
N ALA A 33 24.83 -10.72 -5.12
CA ALA A 33 23.52 -10.22 -5.54
C ALA A 33 22.71 -9.68 -4.36
N ARG A 34 22.70 -10.39 -3.24
CA ARG A 34 22.02 -9.97 -2.00
C ARG A 34 22.64 -8.69 -1.41
N LEU A 35 23.97 -8.63 -1.36
CA LEU A 35 24.71 -7.47 -0.84
C LEU A 35 24.44 -6.23 -1.71
N LEU A 36 24.55 -6.35 -3.03
CA LEU A 36 24.28 -5.25 -3.95
C LEU A 36 22.82 -4.80 -3.88
N ALA A 37 21.88 -5.74 -3.73
CA ALA A 37 20.48 -5.42 -3.56
C ALA A 37 20.21 -4.65 -2.25
N LEU A 38 20.83 -5.07 -1.14
CA LEU A 38 20.69 -4.38 0.13
C LEU A 38 21.31 -2.98 0.06
N LEU A 39 22.49 -2.84 -0.52
CA LEU A 39 23.13 -1.53 -0.72
C LEU A 39 22.26 -0.62 -1.60
N GLY A 40 21.72 -1.14 -2.71
CA GLY A 40 20.82 -0.40 -3.59
C GLY A 40 19.55 0.06 -2.87
N ALA A 41 18.96 -0.80 -2.04
CA ALA A 41 17.77 -0.45 -1.25
C ALA A 41 18.09 0.62 -0.18
N ILE A 42 19.23 0.51 0.52
CA ILE A 42 19.69 1.50 1.50
C ILE A 42 19.94 2.86 0.83
N VAL A 43 20.69 2.88 -0.27
CA VAL A 43 20.94 4.12 -1.03
C VAL A 43 19.63 4.70 -1.53
N GLY A 44 18.69 3.86 -2.02
CA GLY A 44 17.34 4.27 -2.40
C GLY A 44 16.60 4.99 -1.26
N LEU A 45 16.64 4.43 -0.04
CA LEU A 45 16.02 5.09 1.13
C LEU A 45 16.75 6.40 1.47
N LEU A 46 18.09 6.40 1.52
CA LEU A 46 18.87 7.59 1.87
C LEU A 46 18.58 8.78 0.92
N VAL A 47 18.35 8.51 -0.36
CA VAL A 47 17.98 9.52 -1.35
C VAL A 47 16.60 10.13 -1.06
N THR A 48 15.68 9.37 -0.45
CA THR A 48 14.33 9.87 -0.13
C THR A 48 14.26 10.66 1.19
N LEU A 49 15.20 10.48 2.11
CA LEU A 49 15.17 11.18 3.41
C LEU A 49 15.22 12.73 3.29
N PRO A 50 15.99 13.32 2.35
CA PRO A 50 15.95 14.77 2.14
C PRO A 50 14.59 15.31 1.72
N LEU A 51 13.69 14.48 1.15
CA LEU A 51 12.32 14.89 0.85
C LEU A 51 11.57 15.26 2.13
N TYR A 52 11.78 14.53 3.24
CA TYR A 52 11.15 14.84 4.52
C TYR A 52 11.82 16.05 5.22
N THR A 53 13.15 16.07 5.28
CA THR A 53 13.88 17.13 6.02
C THR A 53 13.86 18.49 5.33
N GLY A 54 13.66 18.53 4.01
CA GLY A 54 13.54 19.74 3.22
C GLY A 54 12.10 20.10 2.85
N PHE A 55 11.11 19.39 3.40
CA PHE A 55 9.70 19.61 3.08
C PHE A 55 9.14 20.82 3.83
N ASP A 56 8.49 21.72 3.10
CA ASP A 56 7.73 22.83 3.68
C ASP A 56 6.30 22.38 4.00
N THR A 57 6.01 22.13 5.28
CA THR A 57 4.70 21.68 5.76
C THR A 57 3.61 22.75 5.67
N THR A 58 3.99 24.02 5.48
CA THR A 58 3.05 25.13 5.41
C THR A 58 2.52 25.38 3.99
N SER A 59 3.21 24.85 2.98
CA SER A 59 2.85 25.02 1.57
C SER A 59 2.04 23.84 1.04
N PRO A 60 0.85 24.09 0.45
CA PRO A 60 0.08 23.04 -0.22
C PRO A 60 0.59 22.72 -1.64
N ALA A 61 1.53 23.51 -2.16
CA ALA A 61 2.04 23.37 -3.51
C ALA A 61 2.89 22.11 -3.68
N MET A 62 2.99 21.61 -4.92
CA MET A 62 3.93 20.55 -5.24
C MET A 62 5.36 21.01 -5.03
N GLN A 63 6.16 20.18 -4.35
CA GLN A 63 7.55 20.47 -3.99
C GLN A 63 8.50 19.52 -4.72
N PHE A 64 9.79 19.88 -4.76
CA PHE A 64 10.84 19.14 -5.49
C PHE A 64 10.48 18.90 -6.95
N VAL A 65 9.83 19.89 -7.60
CA VAL A 65 9.31 19.76 -8.96
C VAL A 65 10.44 19.60 -9.96
N GLU A 66 10.33 18.57 -10.79
CA GLU A 66 11.21 18.28 -11.91
C GLU A 66 10.38 18.20 -13.20
N LEU A 67 10.74 18.98 -14.22
CA LEU A 67 10.00 19.04 -15.47
C LEU A 67 10.95 18.96 -16.65
N MET A 68 10.79 17.92 -17.48
CA MET A 68 11.49 17.75 -18.73
C MET A 68 10.54 17.23 -19.83
N PRO A 69 10.63 17.76 -21.06
CA PRO A 69 9.84 17.21 -22.17
C PRO A 69 10.27 15.76 -22.47
N TRP A 70 9.31 14.83 -22.55
CA TRP A 70 9.60 13.43 -22.88
C TRP A 70 9.16 13.09 -24.31
N ILE A 71 7.83 13.03 -24.58
CA ILE A 71 7.29 12.74 -25.90
C ILE A 71 6.61 13.99 -26.44
N ARG A 72 7.39 14.86 -27.09
CA ARG A 72 6.93 16.20 -27.56
C ARG A 72 5.71 16.15 -28.46
N ARG A 73 5.60 15.11 -29.34
CA ARG A 73 4.47 14.95 -30.26
C ARG A 73 3.11 14.92 -29.57
N PHE A 74 3.04 14.35 -28.35
CA PHE A 74 1.83 14.21 -27.57
C PHE A 74 1.82 15.09 -26.32
N ASN A 75 2.79 16.01 -26.19
CA ASN A 75 2.94 16.86 -25.02
C ASN A 75 2.98 16.06 -23.70
N ILE A 76 3.64 14.88 -23.72
CA ILE A 76 3.87 14.06 -22.53
C ILE A 76 5.19 14.51 -21.92
N ASN A 77 5.15 14.84 -20.64
CA ASN A 77 6.30 15.37 -19.93
C ASN A 77 6.75 14.42 -18.82
N TYR A 78 8.05 14.31 -18.64
CA TYR A 78 8.62 13.77 -17.42
C TYR A 78 8.49 14.86 -16.34
N HIS A 79 7.32 14.87 -15.70
CA HIS A 79 6.93 15.89 -14.74
C HIS A 79 6.68 15.22 -13.40
N LEU A 80 7.54 15.54 -12.42
CA LEU A 80 7.53 14.97 -11.08
C LEU A 80 7.33 16.09 -10.06
N GLY A 81 6.71 15.73 -8.95
CA GLY A 81 6.56 16.58 -7.77
C GLY A 81 5.87 15.80 -6.66
N VAL A 82 6.08 16.20 -5.44
CA VAL A 82 5.42 15.61 -4.27
C VAL A 82 4.81 16.70 -3.40
N ASP A 83 3.77 16.32 -2.69
CA ASP A 83 3.12 17.11 -1.66
C ASP A 83 3.00 16.30 -0.36
N GLY A 84 2.31 16.83 0.64
CA GLY A 84 2.10 16.16 1.91
C GLY A 84 1.30 14.85 1.81
N ILE A 85 0.56 14.63 0.72
CA ILE A 85 -0.16 13.38 0.48
C ILE A 85 0.77 12.29 -0.04
N SER A 86 1.70 12.62 -0.94
CA SER A 86 2.50 11.62 -1.68
C SER A 86 3.89 11.36 -1.08
N MET A 87 4.51 12.34 -0.46
CA MET A 87 5.91 12.27 -0.01
C MET A 87 6.16 11.11 0.96
N LEU A 88 5.26 10.90 1.93
CA LEU A 88 5.41 9.82 2.90
C LEU A 88 5.35 8.43 2.27
N PHE A 89 4.61 8.25 1.18
CA PHE A 89 4.55 6.96 0.48
C PHE A 89 5.83 6.66 -0.29
N VAL A 90 6.52 7.66 -0.81
CA VAL A 90 7.85 7.50 -1.43
C VAL A 90 8.86 6.99 -0.40
N ILE A 91 8.86 7.57 0.81
CA ILE A 91 9.74 7.14 1.90
C ILE A 91 9.36 5.74 2.40
N LEU A 92 8.06 5.50 2.64
CA LEU A 92 7.55 4.20 3.08
C LEU A 92 7.91 3.09 2.10
N ASN A 93 7.74 3.33 0.80
CA ASN A 93 8.09 2.36 -0.25
C ASN A 93 9.59 2.02 -0.23
N SER A 94 10.44 3.02 -0.12
CA SER A 94 11.89 2.82 -0.05
C SER A 94 12.30 2.06 1.23
N PHE A 95 11.65 2.34 2.37
CA PHE A 95 11.83 1.61 3.61
C PHE A 95 11.39 0.14 3.49
N ILE A 96 10.21 -0.11 2.96
CA ILE A 96 9.66 -1.48 2.76
C ILE A 96 10.55 -2.29 1.80
N THR A 97 11.19 -1.64 0.83
CA THR A 97 12.14 -2.32 -0.07
C THR A 97 13.33 -2.92 0.69
N ILE A 98 13.86 -2.22 1.69
CA ILE A 98 14.91 -2.78 2.57
C ILE A 98 14.39 -4.00 3.33
N ILE A 99 13.20 -3.88 3.91
CA ILE A 99 12.55 -4.97 4.67
C ILE A 99 12.42 -6.22 3.80
N VAL A 100 11.96 -6.07 2.56
CA VAL A 100 11.75 -7.19 1.63
C VAL A 100 13.06 -7.85 1.20
N VAL A 101 14.10 -7.07 0.91
CA VAL A 101 15.42 -7.60 0.57
C VAL A 101 15.99 -8.43 1.73
N ILE A 102 15.86 -7.93 2.97
CA ILE A 102 16.32 -8.65 4.16
C ILE A 102 15.44 -9.88 4.41
N ALA A 103 14.13 -9.80 4.25
CA ALA A 103 13.20 -10.91 4.43
C ALA A 103 13.51 -12.09 3.50
N GLY A 104 13.79 -11.80 2.22
CA GLY A 104 14.14 -12.82 1.22
C GLY A 104 15.54 -13.44 1.33
N TRP A 105 16.37 -12.97 2.26
CA TRP A 105 17.82 -13.26 2.28
C TRP A 105 18.20 -14.73 2.30
N LYS A 106 17.50 -15.55 3.07
CA LYS A 106 17.74 -17.01 3.17
C LYS A 106 16.69 -17.85 2.47
N VAL A 107 15.47 -17.35 2.43
CA VAL A 107 14.29 -18.09 1.93
C VAL A 107 14.36 -18.28 0.41
N ILE A 108 14.95 -17.32 -0.29
CA ILE A 108 15.08 -17.37 -1.74
C ILE A 108 16.44 -17.98 -2.10
N GLU A 109 16.42 -19.20 -2.65
CA GLU A 109 17.61 -19.97 -3.01
C GLU A 109 17.85 -20.04 -4.52
N SER A 110 16.81 -19.86 -5.33
CA SER A 110 16.89 -19.92 -6.79
C SER A 110 16.54 -18.60 -7.43
N LYS A 111 17.24 -18.25 -8.52
CA LYS A 111 17.08 -17.00 -9.28
C LYS A 111 17.14 -15.77 -8.36
N VAL A 112 18.10 -15.76 -7.44
CA VAL A 112 18.23 -14.76 -6.38
C VAL A 112 18.44 -13.36 -6.93
N ALA A 113 19.23 -13.22 -8.00
CA ALA A 113 19.48 -11.93 -8.65
C ALA A 113 18.17 -11.35 -9.23
N GLN A 114 17.39 -12.18 -9.93
CA GLN A 114 16.13 -11.78 -10.56
C GLN A 114 15.08 -11.38 -9.53
N TYR A 115 14.99 -12.11 -8.41
CA TYR A 115 14.10 -11.79 -7.31
C TYR A 115 14.39 -10.40 -6.72
N ASN A 116 15.64 -10.19 -6.32
CA ASN A 116 16.03 -8.92 -5.71
C ASN A 116 15.93 -7.74 -6.69
N ALA A 117 16.35 -7.96 -7.94
CA ALA A 117 16.22 -6.96 -9.00
C ALA A 117 14.75 -6.59 -9.25
N GLY A 118 13.84 -7.57 -9.24
CA GLY A 118 12.41 -7.34 -9.37
C GLY A 118 11.87 -6.37 -8.32
N PHE A 119 12.27 -6.53 -7.06
CA PHE A 119 11.85 -5.61 -5.99
C PHE A 119 12.49 -4.22 -6.10
N LEU A 120 13.75 -4.13 -6.47
CA LEU A 120 14.43 -2.84 -6.66
C LEU A 120 13.81 -2.06 -7.83
N ILE A 121 13.60 -2.70 -8.98
CA ILE A 121 12.95 -2.09 -10.13
C ILE A 121 11.52 -1.66 -9.77
N MET A 122 10.77 -2.53 -9.12
CA MET A 122 9.41 -2.21 -8.64
C MET A 122 9.42 -1.02 -7.70
N SER A 123 10.37 -0.93 -6.78
CA SER A 123 10.50 0.20 -5.85
C SER A 123 10.62 1.55 -6.58
N GLY A 124 11.46 1.63 -7.60
CA GLY A 124 11.58 2.83 -8.41
C GLY A 124 10.31 3.18 -9.17
N LEU A 125 9.65 2.17 -9.78
CA LEU A 125 8.38 2.36 -10.47
C LEU A 125 7.27 2.86 -9.54
N LEU A 126 7.19 2.32 -8.32
CA LEU A 126 6.23 2.75 -7.30
C LEU A 126 6.50 4.19 -6.84
N ASN A 127 7.76 4.57 -6.64
CA ASN A 127 8.13 5.97 -6.36
C ASN A 127 7.69 6.89 -7.50
N GLY A 128 7.84 6.44 -8.75
CA GLY A 128 7.37 7.15 -9.94
C GLY A 128 5.86 7.41 -9.94
N ILE A 129 5.05 6.44 -9.49
CA ILE A 129 3.59 6.61 -9.39
C ILE A 129 3.25 7.73 -8.40
N PHE A 130 3.86 7.72 -7.21
CA PHE A 130 3.58 8.73 -6.18
C PHE A 130 4.12 10.13 -6.52
N ALA A 131 5.09 10.22 -7.42
CA ALA A 131 5.71 11.49 -7.80
C ALA A 131 5.19 12.06 -9.14
N ALA A 132 4.51 11.28 -9.98
CA ALA A 132 4.09 11.72 -11.32
C ALA A 132 3.02 12.81 -11.26
N LEU A 133 3.27 13.91 -11.97
CA LEU A 133 2.34 15.04 -12.19
C LEU A 133 1.81 15.10 -13.64
N ASP A 134 2.27 14.21 -14.50
CA ASP A 134 1.73 13.98 -15.84
C ASP A 134 0.93 12.69 -15.85
N GLY A 135 -0.31 12.73 -16.35
CA GLY A 135 -1.23 11.60 -16.30
C GLY A 135 -0.76 10.39 -17.10
N MET A 136 -0.09 10.61 -18.25
CA MET A 136 0.46 9.50 -19.03
C MET A 136 1.70 8.91 -18.37
N LEU A 137 2.56 9.74 -17.77
CA LEU A 137 3.70 9.28 -16.99
C LEU A 137 3.25 8.45 -15.78
N PHE A 138 2.20 8.92 -15.07
CA PHE A 138 1.56 8.15 -14.00
C PHE A 138 1.10 6.78 -14.51
N TYR A 139 0.39 6.74 -15.63
CA TYR A 139 -0.13 5.51 -16.22
C TYR A 139 0.99 4.53 -16.58
N VAL A 140 2.06 5.02 -17.19
CA VAL A 140 3.22 4.18 -17.56
C VAL A 140 3.85 3.54 -16.33
N PHE A 141 4.10 4.29 -15.27
CA PHE A 141 4.63 3.74 -14.01
C PHE A 141 3.62 2.77 -13.35
N PHE A 142 2.34 3.11 -13.37
CA PHE A 142 1.27 2.31 -12.79
C PHE A 142 1.17 0.93 -13.44
N GLU A 143 1.20 0.86 -14.79
CA GLU A 143 1.19 -0.40 -15.52
C GLU A 143 2.52 -1.14 -15.43
N ALA A 144 3.65 -0.44 -15.56
CA ALA A 144 4.96 -1.05 -15.49
C ALA A 144 5.20 -1.74 -14.13
N SER A 145 4.63 -1.21 -13.05
CA SER A 145 4.76 -1.80 -11.70
C SER A 145 4.10 -3.18 -11.57
N LEU A 146 3.14 -3.52 -12.43
CA LEU A 146 2.49 -4.82 -12.44
C LEU A 146 3.43 -5.94 -12.88
N ILE A 147 4.37 -5.65 -13.79
CA ILE A 147 5.25 -6.64 -14.41
C ILE A 147 6.15 -7.31 -13.36
N PRO A 148 6.95 -6.58 -12.54
CA PRO A 148 7.76 -7.20 -11.50
C PRO A 148 6.92 -8.01 -10.52
N LEU A 149 5.77 -7.50 -10.09
CA LEU A 149 4.92 -8.19 -9.11
C LEU A 149 4.31 -9.47 -9.69
N TYR A 150 3.84 -9.42 -10.95
CA TYR A 150 3.39 -10.60 -11.68
C TYR A 150 4.48 -11.69 -11.75
N LEU A 151 5.71 -11.29 -12.07
CA LEU A 151 6.84 -12.21 -12.12
C LEU A 151 7.20 -12.76 -10.73
N ILE A 152 7.18 -11.92 -9.70
CA ILE A 152 7.48 -12.34 -8.32
C ILE A 152 6.47 -13.40 -7.85
N ILE A 153 5.17 -13.19 -8.08
CA ILE A 153 4.15 -14.17 -7.73
C ILE A 153 4.27 -15.42 -8.60
N GLY A 154 4.44 -15.27 -9.91
CA GLY A 154 4.42 -16.36 -10.87
C GLY A 154 5.64 -17.27 -10.83
N VAL A 155 6.80 -16.76 -10.42
CA VAL A 155 8.06 -17.52 -10.39
C VAL A 155 8.36 -18.13 -9.01
N TRP A 156 8.23 -17.31 -7.94
CA TRP A 156 8.59 -17.73 -6.56
C TRP A 156 7.37 -18.02 -5.68
N GLY A 157 6.17 -18.01 -6.24
CA GLY A 157 4.94 -18.29 -5.52
C GLY A 157 4.72 -19.79 -5.24
N GLY A 158 3.61 -20.06 -4.54
CA GLY A 158 3.20 -21.39 -4.12
C GLY A 158 2.65 -22.26 -5.26
N PRO A 159 1.96 -23.36 -4.92
CA PRO A 159 1.51 -24.34 -5.92
C PRO A 159 0.58 -23.79 -6.99
N ARG A 160 -0.30 -22.84 -6.66
CA ARG A 160 -1.26 -22.22 -7.60
C ARG A 160 -0.80 -20.83 -8.09
N ARG A 161 0.51 -20.56 -8.03
CA ARG A 161 1.10 -19.26 -8.37
C ARG A 161 0.72 -18.71 -9.74
N VAL A 162 0.62 -19.59 -10.75
CA VAL A 162 0.25 -19.17 -12.12
C VAL A 162 -1.17 -18.62 -12.14
N TYR A 163 -2.13 -19.32 -11.54
CA TYR A 163 -3.50 -18.85 -11.42
C TYR A 163 -3.60 -17.52 -10.69
N ALA A 164 -2.93 -17.40 -9.55
CA ALA A 164 -2.95 -16.19 -8.74
C ALA A 164 -2.31 -14.99 -9.46
N ALA A 165 -1.18 -15.21 -10.15
CA ALA A 165 -0.50 -14.18 -10.93
C ALA A 165 -1.38 -13.69 -12.09
N PHE A 166 -1.98 -14.61 -12.87
CA PHE A 166 -2.89 -14.24 -13.95
C PHE A 166 -4.14 -13.52 -13.44
N LYS A 167 -4.74 -14.01 -12.36
CA LYS A 167 -5.93 -13.36 -11.76
C LYS A 167 -5.60 -11.95 -11.31
N PHE A 168 -4.49 -11.74 -10.59
CA PHE A 168 -4.01 -10.42 -10.22
C PHE A 168 -3.82 -9.51 -11.44
N PHE A 169 -3.08 -10.00 -12.44
CA PHE A 169 -2.77 -9.21 -13.63
C PHE A 169 -4.02 -8.83 -14.42
N LEU A 170 -4.92 -9.78 -14.68
CA LEU A 170 -6.13 -9.53 -15.47
C LEU A 170 -7.09 -8.55 -14.76
N PHE A 171 -7.31 -8.72 -13.45
CA PHE A 171 -8.16 -7.79 -12.69
C PHE A 171 -7.63 -6.37 -12.76
N THR A 172 -6.32 -6.21 -12.52
CA THR A 172 -5.69 -4.89 -12.51
C THR A 172 -5.61 -4.27 -13.88
N LEU A 173 -5.29 -5.04 -14.92
CA LEU A 173 -5.24 -4.57 -16.30
C LEU A 173 -6.62 -4.13 -16.82
N MET A 174 -7.67 -4.91 -16.56
CA MET A 174 -9.02 -4.53 -16.99
C MET A 174 -9.49 -3.20 -16.36
N GLY A 175 -9.19 -3.00 -15.07
CA GLY A 175 -9.48 -1.73 -14.41
C GLY A 175 -8.70 -0.57 -15.05
N SER A 176 -7.42 -0.75 -15.28
CA SER A 176 -6.54 0.31 -15.79
C SER A 176 -6.79 0.68 -17.25
N LEU A 177 -7.39 -0.19 -18.08
CA LEU A 177 -7.81 0.17 -19.43
C LEU A 177 -8.90 1.26 -19.43
N LEU A 178 -9.84 1.21 -18.49
CA LEU A 178 -10.84 2.29 -18.34
C LEU A 178 -10.18 3.60 -17.89
N PHE A 179 -9.17 3.51 -17.04
CA PHE A 179 -8.37 4.65 -16.65
C PHE A 179 -7.65 5.26 -17.87
N LEU A 180 -7.03 4.46 -18.74
CA LEU A 180 -6.40 4.94 -19.97
C LEU A 180 -7.38 5.67 -20.89
N ILE A 181 -8.59 5.12 -21.06
CA ILE A 181 -9.64 5.78 -21.87
C ILE A 181 -9.96 7.17 -21.27
N SER A 182 -10.06 7.26 -19.95
CA SER A 182 -10.30 8.54 -19.25
C SER A 182 -9.15 9.53 -19.47
N LEU A 183 -7.90 9.08 -19.45
CA LEU A 183 -6.73 9.94 -19.71
C LEU A 183 -6.74 10.48 -21.15
N ILE A 184 -7.09 9.64 -22.12
CA ILE A 184 -7.19 10.04 -23.54
C ILE A 184 -8.33 11.07 -23.74
N TYR A 185 -9.46 10.86 -23.05
CA TYR A 185 -10.56 11.82 -23.05
C TYR A 185 -10.12 13.17 -22.47
N LEU A 186 -9.50 13.19 -21.30
CA LEU A 186 -9.01 14.39 -20.63
C LEU A 186 -7.94 15.11 -21.47
N TYR A 187 -7.03 14.37 -22.11
CA TYR A 187 -6.04 14.91 -23.03
C TYR A 187 -6.71 15.69 -24.18
N ARG A 188 -7.71 15.10 -24.81
CA ARG A 188 -8.44 15.77 -25.91
C ARG A 188 -9.23 16.97 -25.41
N TYR A 189 -9.90 16.81 -24.28
CA TYR A 189 -10.76 17.86 -23.71
C TYR A 189 -9.94 19.06 -23.22
N SER A 190 -8.72 18.85 -22.73
CA SER A 190 -7.78 19.90 -22.30
C SER A 190 -6.99 20.57 -23.42
N GLY A 191 -7.28 20.27 -24.68
CA GLY A 191 -6.52 20.84 -25.80
C GLY A 191 -5.11 20.26 -25.98
N GLY A 192 -4.87 19.02 -25.53
CA GLY A 192 -3.61 18.31 -25.75
C GLY A 192 -2.62 18.39 -24.56
N SER A 193 -3.11 18.41 -23.35
CA SER A 193 -2.28 18.38 -22.14
C SER A 193 -2.51 17.12 -21.31
N PHE A 194 -1.44 16.50 -20.81
CA PHE A 194 -1.48 15.44 -19.79
C PHE A 194 -1.18 15.94 -18.39
N ALA A 195 -1.01 17.24 -18.17
CA ALA A 195 -0.75 17.80 -16.85
C ALA A 195 -1.95 17.58 -15.92
N ILE A 196 -1.77 16.81 -14.85
CA ILE A 196 -2.83 16.47 -13.88
C ILE A 196 -3.39 17.75 -13.26
N GLN A 197 -2.54 18.70 -12.90
CA GLN A 197 -2.96 19.98 -12.30
C GLN A 197 -3.85 20.81 -13.25
N ALA A 198 -3.60 20.77 -14.56
CA ALA A 198 -4.45 21.42 -15.54
C ALA A 198 -5.86 20.79 -15.58
N TRP A 199 -5.94 19.46 -15.51
CA TRP A 199 -7.21 18.76 -15.46
C TRP A 199 -8.00 19.05 -14.16
N GLN A 200 -7.31 19.23 -13.04
CA GLN A 200 -7.91 19.58 -11.78
C GLN A 200 -8.57 20.97 -11.79
N GLN A 201 -8.06 21.90 -12.59
CA GLN A 201 -8.58 23.27 -12.68
C GLN A 201 -9.59 23.48 -13.80
N MET A 202 -9.68 22.56 -14.75
CA MET A 202 -10.49 22.64 -15.93
C MET A 202 -11.99 22.45 -15.59
N PRO A 203 -12.92 23.28 -16.15
CA PRO A 203 -14.35 23.05 -16.01
C PRO A 203 -14.74 21.79 -16.79
N ILE A 204 -15.57 20.95 -16.19
CA ILE A 204 -16.06 19.70 -16.80
C ILE A 204 -17.57 19.58 -16.49
N PRO A 205 -18.44 19.49 -17.51
CA PRO A 205 -19.88 19.29 -17.30
C PRO A 205 -20.19 17.98 -16.53
N MET A 206 -21.35 17.92 -15.90
CA MET A 206 -21.72 16.83 -15.00
C MET A 206 -21.67 15.44 -15.65
N ILE A 207 -22.24 15.27 -16.85
CA ILE A 207 -22.26 13.95 -17.53
C ILE A 207 -20.85 13.42 -17.82
N PRO A 208 -19.91 14.19 -18.39
CA PRO A 208 -18.51 13.75 -18.49
C PRO A 208 -17.86 13.45 -17.12
N GLN A 209 -18.12 14.24 -16.07
CA GLN A 209 -17.61 13.95 -14.73
C GLN A 209 -18.10 12.59 -14.23
N GLN A 210 -19.37 12.24 -14.42
CA GLN A 210 -19.95 10.95 -14.00
C GLN A 210 -19.24 9.79 -14.70
N TRP A 211 -19.02 9.87 -16.02
CA TRP A 211 -18.31 8.81 -16.76
C TRP A 211 -16.84 8.70 -16.33
N LEU A 212 -16.16 9.83 -16.14
CA LEU A 212 -14.78 9.85 -15.65
C LEU A 212 -14.69 9.24 -14.25
N PHE A 213 -15.60 9.64 -13.34
CA PHE A 213 -15.63 9.10 -11.99
C PHE A 213 -15.85 7.59 -11.98
N LEU A 214 -16.80 7.07 -12.77
CA LEU A 214 -17.07 5.62 -12.85
C LEU A 214 -15.88 4.86 -13.42
N ALA A 215 -15.22 5.39 -14.44
CA ALA A 215 -14.02 4.77 -15.03
C ALA A 215 -12.85 4.76 -14.02
N PHE A 216 -12.63 5.86 -13.31
CA PHE A 216 -11.64 5.95 -12.24
C PHE A 216 -12.02 5.01 -11.08
N LEU A 217 -13.30 4.96 -10.71
CA LEU A 217 -13.78 4.05 -9.67
C LEU A 217 -13.43 2.61 -9.97
N VAL A 218 -13.72 2.11 -11.17
CA VAL A 218 -13.40 0.71 -11.53
C VAL A 218 -11.90 0.47 -11.45
N ALA A 219 -11.08 1.38 -12.01
CA ALA A 219 -9.63 1.24 -12.00
C ALA A 219 -9.05 1.20 -10.59
N PHE A 220 -9.48 2.13 -9.74
CA PHE A 220 -8.91 2.27 -8.40
C PHE A 220 -9.55 1.33 -7.39
N ALA A 221 -10.83 0.98 -7.54
CA ALA A 221 -11.51 -0.02 -6.71
C ALA A 221 -10.86 -1.40 -6.81
N VAL A 222 -10.40 -1.80 -8.01
CA VAL A 222 -9.65 -3.04 -8.18
C VAL A 222 -8.34 -3.01 -7.39
N LYS A 223 -7.63 -1.88 -7.41
CA LYS A 223 -6.32 -1.74 -6.74
C LYS A 223 -6.42 -1.59 -5.23
N VAL A 224 -7.45 -0.91 -4.69
CA VAL A 224 -7.63 -0.62 -3.25
C VAL A 224 -7.65 -1.88 -2.36
N PRO A 225 -8.24 -3.02 -2.55
CA PRO A 225 -9.34 -3.57 -3.34
C PRO A 225 -10.71 -3.37 -2.68
N MET A 226 -11.64 -2.78 -3.39
CA MET A 226 -13.00 -2.58 -2.88
C MET A 226 -13.89 -3.80 -3.18
N TRP A 227 -14.87 -4.04 -2.32
CA TRP A 227 -15.92 -5.00 -2.65
C TRP A 227 -16.73 -4.46 -3.87
N PRO A 228 -17.12 -5.30 -4.87
CA PRO A 228 -16.91 -6.75 -5.01
C PRO A 228 -15.65 -7.15 -5.81
N VAL A 229 -14.84 -6.20 -6.26
CA VAL A 229 -13.68 -6.46 -7.15
C VAL A 229 -12.38 -6.82 -6.39
N HIS A 230 -12.50 -7.27 -5.15
CA HIS A 230 -11.39 -7.57 -4.23
C HIS A 230 -10.84 -9.00 -4.32
N THR A 231 -11.54 -9.91 -5.02
CA THR A 231 -11.31 -11.37 -4.91
C THR A 231 -9.94 -11.85 -5.40
N TRP A 232 -9.22 -11.02 -6.14
CA TRP A 232 -7.85 -11.32 -6.58
C TRP A 232 -6.84 -11.25 -5.44
N LEU A 233 -7.09 -10.38 -4.44
CA LEU A 233 -6.10 -10.07 -3.39
C LEU A 233 -5.81 -11.26 -2.47
N PRO A 234 -6.80 -11.97 -1.88
CA PRO A 234 -6.52 -13.14 -1.06
C PRO A 234 -5.74 -14.23 -1.81
N ASP A 235 -6.08 -14.49 -3.08
CA ASP A 235 -5.37 -15.46 -3.89
C ASP A 235 -3.92 -15.04 -4.19
N ALA A 236 -3.71 -13.76 -4.51
CA ALA A 236 -2.38 -13.20 -4.73
C ALA A 236 -1.51 -13.30 -3.46
N HIS A 237 -2.04 -12.93 -2.29
CA HIS A 237 -1.32 -13.01 -1.02
C HIS A 237 -0.97 -14.44 -0.62
N VAL A 238 -1.91 -15.35 -0.79
CA VAL A 238 -1.73 -16.76 -0.42
C VAL A 238 -0.59 -17.39 -1.20
N GLU A 239 -0.52 -17.11 -2.49
CA GLU A 239 0.49 -17.69 -3.38
C GLU A 239 1.80 -16.90 -3.42
N ALA A 240 1.78 -15.59 -3.18
CA ALA A 240 2.98 -14.76 -3.22
C ALA A 240 4.04 -15.24 -2.19
N PRO A 241 5.34 -15.16 -2.54
CA PRO A 241 6.39 -15.28 -1.53
C PRO A 241 6.25 -14.18 -0.47
N THR A 242 6.83 -14.36 0.71
CA THR A 242 6.69 -13.43 1.85
C THR A 242 6.96 -11.97 1.46
N GLY A 243 8.05 -11.70 0.74
CA GLY A 243 8.35 -10.36 0.24
C GLY A 243 7.29 -9.79 -0.69
N GLY A 244 6.71 -10.62 -1.57
CA GLY A 244 5.60 -10.22 -2.44
C GLY A 244 4.36 -9.82 -1.64
N SER A 245 4.00 -10.59 -0.61
CA SER A 245 2.89 -10.26 0.29
C SER A 245 3.13 -8.96 1.07
N ILE A 246 4.37 -8.72 1.51
CA ILE A 246 4.73 -7.47 2.21
C ILE A 246 4.51 -6.26 1.31
N VAL A 247 5.03 -6.27 0.08
CA VAL A 247 4.88 -5.12 -0.84
C VAL A 247 3.43 -4.94 -1.30
N LEU A 248 2.71 -6.03 -1.57
CA LEU A 248 1.28 -5.98 -1.89
C LEU A 248 0.53 -5.22 -0.79
N ALA A 249 0.67 -5.65 0.46
CA ALA A 249 -0.05 -5.06 1.59
C ALA A 249 0.46 -3.65 1.93
N ALA A 250 1.77 -3.45 1.96
CA ALA A 250 2.35 -2.20 2.43
C ALA A 250 2.21 -1.04 1.44
N ILE A 251 2.33 -1.30 0.13
CA ILE A 251 2.42 -0.25 -0.89
C ILE A 251 1.38 -0.40 -2.00
N ALA A 252 1.24 -1.59 -2.60
CA ALA A 252 0.47 -1.74 -3.84
C ALA A 252 -1.02 -1.37 -3.67
N LEU A 253 -1.63 -1.67 -2.52
CA LEU A 253 -3.02 -1.28 -2.23
C LEU A 253 -3.21 0.23 -2.16
N LYS A 254 -2.16 0.98 -1.74
CA LYS A 254 -2.22 2.44 -1.60
C LYS A 254 -2.25 3.16 -2.94
N LEU A 255 -1.82 2.51 -4.02
CA LEU A 255 -1.87 3.09 -5.37
C LEU A 255 -3.29 3.40 -5.83
N GLY A 256 -4.26 2.53 -5.53
CA GLY A 256 -5.66 2.79 -5.84
C GLY A 256 -6.24 3.92 -5.00
N ALA A 257 -5.96 3.92 -3.71
CA ALA A 257 -6.36 4.98 -2.79
C ALA A 257 -5.76 6.34 -3.20
N TYR A 258 -4.49 6.36 -3.55
CA TYR A 258 -3.81 7.55 -4.08
C TYR A 258 -4.44 8.03 -5.41
N GLY A 259 -4.87 7.09 -6.26
CA GLY A 259 -5.59 7.40 -7.49
C GLY A 259 -6.90 8.17 -7.24
N PHE A 260 -7.67 7.81 -6.21
CA PHE A 260 -8.85 8.60 -5.82
C PHE A 260 -8.49 10.04 -5.45
N LEU A 261 -7.41 10.24 -4.68
CA LEU A 261 -6.96 11.56 -4.25
C LEU A 261 -6.42 12.44 -5.39
N ARG A 262 -5.77 11.84 -6.38
CA ARG A 262 -5.14 12.59 -7.48
C ARG A 262 -6.03 12.79 -8.69
N PHE A 263 -6.93 11.85 -8.96
CA PHE A 263 -7.77 11.87 -10.16
C PHE A 263 -9.25 12.02 -9.84
N SER A 264 -9.86 11.07 -9.12
CA SER A 264 -11.32 11.06 -8.94
C SER A 264 -11.83 12.32 -8.25
N LEU A 265 -11.31 12.61 -7.06
CA LEU A 265 -11.79 13.71 -6.24
C LEU A 265 -11.53 15.08 -6.87
N PRO A 266 -10.30 15.44 -7.32
CA PRO A 266 -10.05 16.78 -7.81
C PRO A 266 -10.45 17.00 -9.27
N ILE A 267 -10.56 15.95 -10.11
CA ILE A 267 -10.95 16.10 -11.52
C ILE A 267 -12.47 16.07 -11.69
N ALA A 268 -13.16 15.21 -10.95
CA ALA A 268 -14.61 15.04 -10.98
C ALA A 268 -15.25 15.28 -9.61
N PRO A 269 -15.12 16.47 -9.02
CA PRO A 269 -15.60 16.74 -7.66
C PRO A 269 -17.12 16.60 -7.54
N ASP A 270 -17.90 17.14 -8.48
CA ASP A 270 -19.37 17.10 -8.44
C ASP A 270 -19.88 15.66 -8.53
N ALA A 271 -19.32 14.84 -9.44
CA ALA A 271 -19.64 13.42 -9.53
C ALA A 271 -19.16 12.64 -8.27
N SER A 272 -18.04 13.03 -7.68
CA SER A 272 -17.55 12.43 -6.43
C SER A 272 -18.51 12.67 -5.27
N HIS A 273 -19.11 13.84 -5.19
CA HIS A 273 -20.18 14.14 -4.22
C HIS A 273 -21.45 13.35 -4.52
N GLU A 274 -21.89 13.31 -5.78
CA GLU A 274 -23.07 12.57 -6.18
C GLU A 274 -22.98 11.08 -5.88
N PHE A 275 -21.83 10.44 -6.18
CA PHE A 275 -21.61 9.02 -5.95
C PHE A 275 -21.01 8.70 -4.59
N SER A 276 -20.88 9.66 -3.68
CA SER A 276 -20.32 9.43 -2.34
C SER A 276 -21.03 8.32 -1.57
N TRP A 277 -22.39 8.29 -1.65
CA TRP A 277 -23.21 7.26 -1.02
C TRP A 277 -22.81 5.83 -1.46
N LEU A 278 -22.48 5.66 -2.75
CA LEU A 278 -22.04 4.37 -3.30
C LEU A 278 -20.72 3.95 -2.66
N ILE A 279 -19.75 4.86 -2.60
CA ILE A 279 -18.42 4.55 -2.04
C ILE A 279 -18.52 4.31 -0.54
N LEU A 280 -19.31 5.11 0.18
CA LEU A 280 -19.56 4.90 1.62
C LEU A 280 -20.19 3.53 1.86
N GLY A 281 -21.19 3.14 1.05
CA GLY A 281 -21.82 1.81 1.13
C GLY A 281 -20.83 0.67 0.88
N LEU A 282 -20.02 0.74 -0.19
CA LEU A 282 -19.00 -0.25 -0.50
C LEU A 282 -17.92 -0.32 0.58
N SER A 283 -17.54 0.81 1.16
CA SER A 283 -16.58 0.90 2.26
C SER A 283 -17.11 0.22 3.52
N LEU A 284 -18.37 0.45 3.88
CA LEU A 284 -18.99 -0.22 5.03
C LEU A 284 -19.17 -1.72 4.81
N ILE A 285 -19.48 -2.15 3.59
CA ILE A 285 -19.47 -3.59 3.23
C ILE A 285 -18.07 -4.17 3.44
N ALA A 286 -17.01 -3.47 3.02
CA ALA A 286 -15.65 -3.91 3.26
C ALA A 286 -15.33 -3.99 4.77
N VAL A 287 -15.73 -3.01 5.56
CA VAL A 287 -15.47 -3.00 7.00
C VAL A 287 -16.24 -4.12 7.72
N VAL A 288 -17.54 -4.24 7.47
CA VAL A 288 -18.42 -5.15 8.24
C VAL A 288 -18.42 -6.56 7.64
N TYR A 289 -18.84 -6.70 6.37
CA TYR A 289 -19.00 -8.01 5.74
C TYR A 289 -17.67 -8.72 5.55
N ILE A 290 -16.65 -8.03 5.04
CA ILE A 290 -15.32 -8.63 4.87
C ILE A 290 -14.66 -8.90 6.24
N GLY A 291 -14.98 -8.13 7.27
CA GLY A 291 -14.58 -8.43 8.65
C GLY A 291 -15.12 -9.79 9.12
N PHE A 292 -16.37 -10.12 8.84
CA PHE A 292 -16.93 -11.45 9.10
C PHE A 292 -16.29 -12.54 8.23
N VAL A 293 -15.98 -12.23 6.96
CA VAL A 293 -15.28 -13.18 6.09
C VAL A 293 -13.88 -13.49 6.64
N ALA A 294 -13.16 -12.49 7.17
CA ALA A 294 -11.86 -12.68 7.80
C ALA A 294 -11.97 -13.61 9.03
N LEU A 295 -13.02 -13.47 9.84
CA LEU A 295 -13.23 -14.23 11.08
C LEU A 295 -13.32 -15.76 10.84
N VAL A 296 -13.88 -16.18 9.70
CA VAL A 296 -14.09 -17.59 9.39
C VAL A 296 -12.94 -18.23 8.60
N GLN A 297 -11.85 -17.49 8.34
CA GLN A 297 -10.72 -18.05 7.60
C GLN A 297 -9.91 -19.02 8.44
N GLU A 298 -9.49 -20.11 7.82
CA GLU A 298 -8.62 -21.14 8.40
C GLU A 298 -7.15 -20.97 8.01
N ASP A 299 -6.89 -20.25 6.93
CA ASP A 299 -5.57 -19.89 6.42
C ASP A 299 -5.16 -18.49 6.94
N MET A 300 -4.04 -18.41 7.66
CA MET A 300 -3.54 -17.15 8.26
C MET A 300 -3.28 -16.05 7.21
N LYS A 301 -2.73 -16.40 6.04
CA LYS A 301 -2.51 -15.42 4.97
C LYS A 301 -3.81 -14.88 4.40
N LYS A 302 -4.83 -15.74 4.24
CA LYS A 302 -6.17 -15.30 3.82
C LYS A 302 -6.80 -14.37 4.85
N LEU A 303 -6.72 -14.74 6.12
CA LEU A 303 -7.26 -13.93 7.21
C LEU A 303 -6.68 -12.52 7.19
N VAL A 304 -5.35 -12.39 7.11
CA VAL A 304 -4.68 -11.09 7.08
C VAL A 304 -4.97 -10.34 5.76
N ALA A 305 -5.11 -11.04 4.63
CA ALA A 305 -5.50 -10.44 3.37
C ALA A 305 -6.92 -9.83 3.44
N TYR A 306 -7.89 -10.56 4.01
CA TYR A 306 -9.24 -10.02 4.22
C TYR A 306 -9.27 -8.89 5.24
N SER A 307 -8.46 -8.97 6.29
CA SER A 307 -8.30 -7.84 7.23
C SER A 307 -7.77 -6.59 6.53
N SER A 308 -6.85 -6.73 5.58
CA SER A 308 -6.35 -5.62 4.76
C SER A 308 -7.45 -4.98 3.92
N ILE A 309 -8.38 -5.76 3.37
CA ILE A 309 -9.55 -5.24 2.63
C ILE A 309 -10.43 -4.40 3.56
N ALA A 310 -10.69 -4.89 4.78
CA ALA A 310 -11.48 -4.16 5.78
C ALA A 310 -10.80 -2.83 6.17
N HIS A 311 -9.48 -2.83 6.43
CA HIS A 311 -8.73 -1.62 6.74
C HIS A 311 -8.71 -0.62 5.58
N MET A 312 -8.62 -1.09 4.33
CA MET A 312 -8.71 -0.22 3.15
C MET A 312 -10.13 0.33 2.96
N GLY A 313 -11.16 -0.36 3.46
CA GLY A 313 -12.51 0.18 3.57
C GLY A 313 -12.59 1.45 4.43
N PHE A 314 -11.81 1.54 5.51
CA PHE A 314 -11.66 2.79 6.28
C PHE A 314 -11.02 3.91 5.48
N VAL A 315 -10.05 3.60 4.64
CA VAL A 315 -9.40 4.59 3.79
C VAL A 315 -10.39 5.23 2.83
N THR A 316 -11.15 4.42 2.10
CA THR A 316 -12.16 4.93 1.17
C THR A 316 -13.33 5.62 1.89
N LEU A 317 -13.72 5.13 3.06
CA LEU A 317 -14.71 5.80 3.92
C LEU A 317 -14.24 7.21 4.31
N GLY A 318 -13.01 7.33 4.81
CA GLY A 318 -12.46 8.61 5.25
C GLY A 318 -12.33 9.64 4.13
N PHE A 319 -12.02 9.20 2.90
CA PHE A 319 -11.94 10.09 1.73
C PHE A 319 -13.31 10.67 1.35
N PHE A 320 -14.37 9.87 1.37
CA PHE A 320 -15.70 10.26 0.88
C PHE A 320 -16.63 10.81 1.97
N ILE A 321 -16.12 11.02 3.19
CA ILE A 321 -16.76 11.87 4.21
C ILE A 321 -16.49 13.37 3.93
N PHE A 322 -15.50 13.69 3.11
CA PHE A 322 -15.12 15.06 2.73
C PHE A 322 -14.85 15.98 3.94
N SER A 323 -14.14 15.46 4.93
CA SER A 323 -13.74 16.25 6.10
C SER A 323 -12.22 16.17 6.32
N PRO A 324 -11.56 17.23 6.86
CA PRO A 324 -10.14 17.20 7.15
C PRO A 324 -9.74 16.00 8.00
N LEU A 325 -10.45 15.77 9.10
CA LEU A 325 -10.17 14.66 10.02
C LEU A 325 -10.34 13.29 9.36
N GLY A 326 -11.35 13.12 8.49
CA GLY A 326 -11.57 11.86 7.75
C GLY A 326 -10.48 11.61 6.72
N MET A 327 -10.09 12.64 5.97
CA MET A 327 -9.06 12.54 4.95
C MET A 327 -7.68 12.27 5.56
N GLU A 328 -7.29 13.01 6.59
CA GLU A 328 -6.04 12.78 7.30
C GLU A 328 -6.02 11.41 7.98
N GLY A 329 -7.12 11.02 8.65
CA GLY A 329 -7.26 9.70 9.26
C GLY A 329 -7.10 8.57 8.25
N ALA A 330 -7.65 8.72 7.05
CA ALA A 330 -7.48 7.75 5.97
C ALA A 330 -6.03 7.67 5.47
N LEU A 331 -5.34 8.80 5.32
CA LEU A 331 -3.91 8.84 4.95
C LEU A 331 -3.03 8.22 6.04
N VAL A 332 -3.30 8.54 7.31
CA VAL A 332 -2.63 7.92 8.46
C VAL A 332 -2.84 6.41 8.45
N GLN A 333 -4.08 5.95 8.18
CA GLN A 333 -4.38 4.52 8.06
C GLN A 333 -3.63 3.85 6.92
N MET A 334 -3.44 4.52 5.79
CA MET A 334 -2.65 3.98 4.68
C MET A 334 -1.19 3.74 5.09
N VAL A 335 -0.54 4.71 5.74
CA VAL A 335 0.86 4.59 6.19
C VAL A 335 0.96 3.53 7.29
N SER A 336 0.10 3.58 8.30
CA SER A 336 0.01 2.62 9.40
C SER A 336 -0.17 1.19 8.93
N HIS A 337 -1.13 0.95 8.03
CA HIS A 337 -1.36 -0.36 7.43
C HIS A 337 -0.12 -0.88 6.70
N GLY A 338 0.72 0.00 6.14
CA GLY A 338 2.00 -0.38 5.54
C GLY A 338 2.92 -1.08 6.53
N PHE A 339 3.08 -0.55 7.73
CA PHE A 339 3.89 -1.16 8.78
C PHE A 339 3.24 -2.42 9.36
N ILE A 340 1.95 -2.33 9.73
CA ILE A 340 1.26 -3.40 10.48
C ILE A 340 1.00 -4.62 9.57
N ALA A 341 0.41 -4.44 8.40
CA ALA A 341 0.13 -5.55 7.51
C ALA A 341 1.43 -6.17 6.95
N GLY A 342 2.43 -5.33 6.63
CA GLY A 342 3.76 -5.81 6.27
C GLY A 342 4.36 -6.71 7.34
N ALA A 343 4.26 -6.29 8.62
CA ALA A 343 4.72 -7.07 9.76
C ALA A 343 3.91 -8.36 9.98
N MET A 344 2.59 -8.32 9.85
CA MET A 344 1.74 -9.51 9.97
C MET A 344 2.07 -10.55 8.91
N PHE A 345 2.23 -10.13 7.64
CA PHE A 345 2.67 -11.05 6.57
C PHE A 345 4.09 -11.57 6.79
N TYR A 346 4.97 -10.74 7.35
CA TYR A 346 6.31 -11.21 7.70
C TYR A 346 6.28 -12.25 8.83
N CYS A 347 5.51 -12.03 9.89
CA CYS A 347 5.32 -13.00 10.96
C CYS A 347 4.80 -14.35 10.43
N ILE A 348 3.79 -14.32 9.54
CA ILE A 348 3.29 -15.54 8.92
C ILE A 348 4.36 -16.19 8.03
N GLY A 349 5.17 -15.38 7.33
CA GLY A 349 6.31 -15.87 6.56
C GLY A 349 7.33 -16.60 7.41
N VAL A 350 7.71 -16.03 8.56
CA VAL A 350 8.65 -16.65 9.52
C VAL A 350 8.16 -18.01 10.01
N MET A 351 6.86 -18.16 10.28
CA MET A 351 6.27 -19.44 10.65
C MET A 351 6.22 -20.41 9.46
N TYR A 352 5.79 -19.92 8.31
CA TYR A 352 5.69 -20.73 7.09
C TYR A 352 7.04 -21.31 6.64
N ASP A 353 8.12 -20.53 6.74
CA ASP A 353 9.48 -20.98 6.39
C ASP A 353 9.97 -22.14 7.26
N ARG A 354 9.38 -22.33 8.45
CA ARG A 354 9.74 -23.40 9.39
C ARG A 354 8.81 -24.62 9.30
N VAL A 355 7.49 -24.39 9.21
CA VAL A 355 6.48 -25.46 9.26
C VAL A 355 5.98 -25.85 7.87
N HIS A 356 6.18 -24.98 6.86
CA HIS A 356 5.67 -25.13 5.50
C HIS A 356 4.12 -25.27 5.42
N SER A 357 3.43 -24.79 6.44
CA SER A 357 1.97 -24.66 6.46
C SER A 357 1.56 -23.23 6.86
N ARG A 358 0.40 -22.82 6.42
CA ARG A 358 -0.24 -21.55 6.80
C ARG A 358 -1.61 -21.76 7.44
N MET A 359 -2.00 -23.02 7.62
CA MET A 359 -3.27 -23.38 8.24
C MET A 359 -3.18 -23.22 9.75
N ILE A 360 -4.16 -22.52 10.34
CA ILE A 360 -4.19 -22.26 11.78
C ILE A 360 -4.18 -23.57 12.59
N VAL A 361 -4.84 -24.61 12.06
CA VAL A 361 -4.94 -25.93 12.72
C VAL A 361 -3.60 -26.65 12.88
N ASP A 362 -2.61 -26.32 12.03
CA ASP A 362 -1.29 -26.94 12.05
C ASP A 362 -0.35 -26.32 13.09
N TYR A 363 -0.86 -25.40 13.89
CA TYR A 363 -0.12 -24.70 14.94
C TYR A 363 -0.78 -24.92 16.31
N GLY A 364 -0.19 -24.34 17.34
CA GLY A 364 -0.64 -24.36 18.72
C GLY A 364 0.57 -24.33 19.64
N GLY A 365 0.56 -23.46 20.65
CA GLY A 365 1.62 -23.40 21.64
C GLY A 365 2.96 -22.83 21.16
N VAL A 366 2.98 -22.08 20.06
CA VAL A 366 4.21 -21.47 19.48
C VAL A 366 4.97 -20.63 20.53
N VAL A 367 4.30 -20.03 21.52
CA VAL A 367 4.96 -19.27 22.59
C VAL A 367 5.95 -20.12 23.40
N ASN A 368 5.73 -21.43 23.50
CA ASN A 368 6.59 -22.32 24.29
C ASN A 368 7.97 -22.54 23.61
N THR A 369 8.04 -22.45 22.28
CA THR A 369 9.24 -22.67 21.49
C THR A 369 9.84 -21.37 20.92
N MET A 370 8.98 -20.37 20.62
CA MET A 370 9.37 -19.11 20.00
C MET A 370 8.86 -17.89 20.83
N PRO A 371 9.29 -17.67 22.07
CA PRO A 371 8.74 -16.61 22.92
C PRO A 371 9.03 -15.20 22.41
N LYS A 372 10.19 -14.92 21.81
CA LYS A 372 10.51 -13.61 21.23
C LYS A 372 9.64 -13.31 20.01
N PHE A 373 9.46 -14.32 19.14
CA PHE A 373 8.53 -14.23 18.03
C PHE A 373 7.12 -13.93 18.50
N ALA A 374 6.63 -14.67 19.50
CA ALA A 374 5.30 -14.51 20.05
C ALA A 374 5.05 -13.09 20.57
N ALA A 375 6.05 -12.46 21.20
CA ALA A 375 5.95 -11.08 21.67
C ALA A 375 5.79 -10.07 20.51
N PHE A 376 6.58 -10.18 19.45
CA PHE A 376 6.43 -9.34 18.27
C PHE A 376 5.10 -9.58 17.55
N PHE A 377 4.71 -10.84 17.37
CA PHE A 377 3.47 -11.18 16.72
C PHE A 377 2.25 -10.66 17.51
N MET A 378 2.30 -10.69 18.87
CA MET A 378 1.29 -10.06 19.73
C MET A 378 1.23 -8.55 19.50
N LEU A 379 2.37 -7.86 19.45
CA LEU A 379 2.43 -6.43 19.20
C LEU A 379 1.69 -6.08 17.89
N PHE A 380 2.00 -6.78 16.81
CA PHE A 380 1.39 -6.51 15.50
C PHE A 380 -0.08 -6.97 15.44
N ALA A 381 -0.44 -8.05 16.11
CA ALA A 381 -1.82 -8.48 16.25
C ALA A 381 -2.68 -7.44 16.99
N MET A 382 -2.15 -6.87 18.08
CA MET A 382 -2.81 -5.80 18.83
C MET A 382 -2.88 -4.50 18.00
N ALA A 383 -1.83 -4.18 17.24
CA ALA A 383 -1.83 -3.03 16.35
C ALA A 383 -2.84 -3.20 15.20
N ASN A 384 -2.99 -4.41 14.66
CA ASN A 384 -4.00 -4.74 13.65
C ASN A 384 -5.43 -4.72 14.21
N ALA A 385 -5.60 -4.95 15.49
CA ALA A 385 -6.87 -4.83 16.21
C ALA A 385 -7.20 -3.38 16.64
N GLY A 386 -6.30 -2.43 16.40
CA GLY A 386 -6.51 -1.02 16.75
C GLY A 386 -6.26 -0.70 18.23
N LEU A 387 -5.24 -1.29 18.86
CA LEU A 387 -4.86 -0.97 20.23
C LEU A 387 -4.36 0.48 20.34
N PRO A 388 -4.88 1.30 21.27
CA PRO A 388 -4.33 2.63 21.57
C PRO A 388 -2.83 2.57 21.87
N GLY A 389 -2.07 3.54 21.32
CA GLY A 389 -0.61 3.55 21.38
C GLY A 389 0.07 2.88 20.17
N THR A 390 -0.71 2.29 19.27
CA THR A 390 -0.23 1.79 17.98
C THR A 390 -0.78 2.62 16.83
N SER A 391 -0.10 2.60 15.70
CA SER A 391 -0.48 3.41 14.53
C SER A 391 -1.85 3.03 13.93
N GLY A 392 -2.28 1.77 14.07
CA GLY A 392 -3.59 1.31 13.59
C GLY A 392 -4.76 2.01 14.26
N PHE A 393 -4.64 2.25 15.57
CA PHE A 393 -5.66 2.98 16.32
C PHE A 393 -5.81 4.42 15.81
N VAL A 394 -4.70 5.11 15.52
CA VAL A 394 -4.74 6.55 15.18
C VAL A 394 -5.59 6.80 13.94
N GLY A 395 -5.31 6.11 12.84
CA GLY A 395 -6.03 6.30 11.58
C GLY A 395 -7.51 5.91 11.68
N GLU A 396 -7.81 4.73 12.24
CA GLU A 396 -9.19 4.25 12.39
C GLU A 396 -10.01 5.14 13.31
N PHE A 397 -9.45 5.56 14.44
CA PHE A 397 -10.13 6.43 15.38
C PHE A 397 -10.46 7.80 14.78
N MET A 398 -9.53 8.40 14.01
CA MET A 398 -9.78 9.66 13.30
C MET A 398 -10.94 9.53 12.31
N VAL A 399 -10.99 8.44 11.53
CA VAL A 399 -12.07 8.19 10.56
C VAL A 399 -13.40 7.94 11.27
N ILE A 400 -13.41 7.18 12.38
CA ILE A 400 -14.63 6.95 13.18
C ILE A 400 -15.17 8.29 13.73
N LEU A 401 -14.29 9.14 14.30
CA LEU A 401 -14.68 10.47 14.80
C LEU A 401 -15.24 11.36 13.69
N ALA A 402 -14.61 11.35 12.50
CA ALA A 402 -15.13 12.06 11.34
C ALA A 402 -16.51 11.54 10.93
N SER A 403 -16.70 10.21 10.98
CA SER A 403 -17.97 9.55 10.66
C SER A 403 -19.08 9.94 11.63
N VAL A 404 -18.80 10.12 12.92
CA VAL A 404 -19.79 10.56 13.93
C VAL A 404 -20.38 11.92 13.56
N LYS A 405 -19.55 12.85 13.10
CA LYS A 405 -19.99 14.19 12.65
C LYS A 405 -20.78 14.13 11.33
N PHE A 406 -20.49 13.15 10.49
CA PHE A 406 -21.15 12.96 9.21
C PHE A 406 -22.51 12.27 9.36
N ASN A 407 -22.54 11.08 9.99
CA ASN A 407 -23.78 10.31 10.23
C ASN A 407 -23.53 9.25 11.30
N PHE A 408 -24.39 9.21 12.32
CA PHE A 408 -24.28 8.26 13.43
C PHE A 408 -24.27 6.79 12.97
N TRP A 409 -25.11 6.39 12.02
CA TRP A 409 -25.19 5.00 11.57
C TRP A 409 -23.96 4.57 10.77
N VAL A 410 -23.38 5.49 10.00
CA VAL A 410 -22.09 5.25 9.32
C VAL A 410 -20.99 5.03 10.35
N ALA A 411 -20.94 5.88 11.39
CA ALA A 411 -19.98 5.75 12.46
C ALA A 411 -20.16 4.45 13.28
N PHE A 412 -21.40 4.07 13.57
CA PHE A 412 -21.73 2.83 14.28
C PHE A 412 -21.28 1.61 13.49
N ALA A 413 -21.56 1.56 12.19
CA ALA A 413 -21.10 0.50 11.31
C ALA A 413 -19.58 0.48 11.18
N ALA A 414 -18.94 1.65 11.03
CA ALA A 414 -17.47 1.75 10.98
C ALA A 414 -16.82 1.28 12.28
N ALA A 415 -17.36 1.69 13.45
CA ALA A 415 -16.82 1.30 14.76
C ALA A 415 -16.90 -0.21 15.04
N SER A 416 -17.75 -0.96 14.31
CA SER A 416 -17.80 -2.43 14.42
C SER A 416 -16.46 -3.11 14.10
N THR A 417 -15.57 -2.43 13.35
CA THR A 417 -14.23 -2.95 13.07
C THR A 417 -13.40 -3.16 14.34
N MET A 418 -13.57 -2.31 15.36
CA MET A 418 -12.84 -2.44 16.63
C MET A 418 -13.15 -3.79 17.28
N ILE A 419 -14.39 -4.28 17.12
CA ILE A 419 -14.82 -5.58 17.63
C ILE A 419 -14.39 -6.69 16.66
N LEU A 420 -14.69 -6.55 15.38
CA LEU A 420 -14.38 -7.58 14.38
C LEU A 420 -12.87 -7.74 14.18
N GLY A 421 -12.11 -6.64 14.12
CA GLY A 421 -10.65 -6.64 14.02
C GLY A 421 -9.98 -7.35 15.17
N ALA A 422 -10.43 -7.05 16.40
CA ALA A 422 -9.98 -7.77 17.59
C ALA A 422 -10.39 -9.25 17.54
N ALA A 423 -11.64 -9.53 17.16
CA ALA A 423 -12.15 -10.90 17.11
C ALA A 423 -11.33 -11.79 16.17
N TYR A 424 -11.19 -11.45 14.89
CA TYR A 424 -10.47 -12.33 13.96
C TYR A 424 -8.97 -12.38 14.22
N THR A 425 -8.34 -11.25 14.60
CA THR A 425 -6.89 -11.20 14.82
C THR A 425 -6.49 -11.95 16.10
N LEU A 426 -7.15 -11.66 17.22
CA LEU A 426 -6.82 -12.28 18.51
C LEU A 426 -7.27 -13.74 18.57
N TRP A 427 -8.35 -14.10 17.86
CA TRP A 427 -8.77 -15.49 17.72
C TRP A 427 -7.75 -16.33 16.94
N MET A 428 -7.19 -15.78 15.86
CA MET A 428 -6.08 -16.39 15.13
C MET A 428 -4.85 -16.51 16.04
N TYR A 429 -4.44 -15.42 16.68
CA TYR A 429 -3.29 -15.39 17.58
C TYR A 429 -3.42 -16.45 18.70
N LYS A 430 -4.58 -16.49 19.37
CA LYS A 430 -4.84 -17.47 20.43
C LYS A 430 -4.65 -18.91 19.97
N ARG A 431 -5.17 -19.26 18.81
CA ARG A 431 -5.10 -20.63 18.29
C ARG A 431 -3.69 -21.03 17.84
N VAL A 432 -2.93 -20.07 17.31
CA VAL A 432 -1.58 -20.32 16.80
C VAL A 432 -0.54 -20.28 17.93
N VAL A 433 -0.62 -19.30 18.81
CA VAL A 433 0.47 -18.96 19.73
C VAL A 433 0.29 -19.57 21.11
N PHE A 434 -0.93 -19.58 21.65
CA PHE A 434 -1.20 -20.09 22.99
C PHE A 434 -1.61 -21.57 23.01
N GLY A 435 -1.59 -22.14 24.21
CA GLY A 435 -1.96 -23.52 24.47
C GLY A 435 -0.77 -24.47 24.59
N ALA A 436 -1.06 -25.75 24.59
CA ALA A 436 -0.04 -26.80 24.52
C ALA A 436 0.57 -26.85 23.11
N VAL A 437 1.77 -27.38 23.00
CA VAL A 437 2.41 -27.63 21.69
C VAL A 437 1.54 -28.56 20.86
N GLY A 438 1.10 -28.08 19.68
CA GLY A 438 0.07 -28.74 18.90
C GLY A 438 0.53 -30.01 18.17
N ASN A 439 1.81 -30.04 17.76
CA ASN A 439 2.38 -31.16 17.04
C ASN A 439 3.92 -31.11 17.05
N HIS A 440 4.57 -32.16 16.53
CA HIS A 440 6.03 -32.30 16.47
C HIS A 440 6.73 -31.16 15.72
N HIS A 441 6.13 -30.62 14.63
CA HIS A 441 6.73 -29.52 13.89
C HIS A 441 6.82 -28.25 14.73
N VAL A 442 5.82 -28.00 15.59
CA VAL A 442 5.84 -26.86 16.51
C VAL A 442 6.83 -27.07 17.65
N GLU A 443 7.02 -28.32 18.11
CA GLU A 443 7.98 -28.67 19.16
C GLU A 443 9.42 -28.39 18.72
N GLU A 444 9.76 -28.61 17.45
CA GLU A 444 11.10 -28.40 16.89
C GLU A 444 11.40 -26.96 16.48
N LEU A 445 10.43 -26.04 16.61
CA LEU A 445 10.64 -24.65 16.19
C LEU A 445 11.77 -23.98 16.97
N THR A 446 12.64 -23.30 16.24
CA THR A 446 13.65 -22.40 16.79
C THR A 446 13.17 -20.96 16.74
N ASP A 447 13.46 -20.19 17.80
CA ASP A 447 13.07 -18.77 17.87
C ASP A 447 13.73 -17.93 16.77
N ILE A 448 13.31 -16.69 16.65
CA ILE A 448 13.76 -15.77 15.61
C ILE A 448 15.27 -15.53 15.62
N THR A 449 15.84 -15.51 14.43
CA THR A 449 17.22 -15.15 14.18
C THR A 449 17.45 -13.65 14.35
N SER A 450 18.71 -13.21 14.49
CA SER A 450 19.06 -11.78 14.61
C SER A 450 18.56 -10.94 13.43
N ARG A 451 18.51 -11.52 12.22
CA ARG A 451 17.99 -10.87 11.03
C ARG A 451 16.45 -10.67 11.13
N GLU A 452 15.73 -11.72 11.51
CA GLU A 452 14.27 -11.65 11.71
C GLU A 452 13.92 -10.68 12.83
N PHE A 453 14.69 -10.70 13.92
CA PHE A 453 14.58 -9.74 15.01
C PHE A 453 14.77 -8.30 14.52
N LEU A 454 15.77 -8.02 13.68
CA LEU A 454 15.99 -6.69 13.11
C LEU A 454 14.78 -6.22 12.28
N VAL A 455 14.26 -7.06 11.38
CA VAL A 455 13.11 -6.72 10.55
C VAL A 455 11.87 -6.41 11.39
N LEU A 456 11.57 -7.28 12.36
CA LEU A 456 10.42 -7.10 13.25
C LEU A 456 10.58 -5.83 14.12
N THR A 457 11.80 -5.54 14.59
CA THR A 457 12.08 -4.33 15.36
C THR A 457 11.89 -3.06 14.53
N LEU A 458 12.37 -3.03 13.28
CA LEU A 458 12.22 -1.87 12.39
C LEU A 458 10.73 -1.60 12.11
N LEU A 459 9.94 -2.64 11.85
CA LEU A 459 8.49 -2.52 11.65
C LEU A 459 7.77 -2.11 12.95
N ALA A 460 8.20 -2.61 14.11
CA ALA A 460 7.66 -2.23 15.41
C ALA A 460 7.93 -0.75 15.73
N ILE A 461 9.13 -0.24 15.42
CA ILE A 461 9.45 1.18 15.57
C ILE A 461 8.50 2.04 14.72
N GLY A 462 8.23 1.64 13.48
CA GLY A 462 7.27 2.35 12.63
C GLY A 462 5.85 2.35 13.20
N ALA A 463 5.36 1.18 13.63
CA ALA A 463 4.00 1.02 14.18
C ALA A 463 3.82 1.73 15.53
N LEU A 464 4.79 1.65 16.43
CA LEU A 464 4.73 2.33 17.74
C LEU A 464 5.07 3.81 17.62
N GLY A 465 6.07 4.19 16.83
CA GLY A 465 6.46 5.59 16.63
C GLY A 465 5.31 6.43 16.12
N MET A 466 4.63 5.98 15.08
CA MET A 466 3.45 6.66 14.55
C MET A 466 2.24 6.56 15.50
N GLY A 467 2.14 5.51 16.32
CA GLY A 467 1.06 5.33 17.29
C GLY A 467 1.20 6.23 18.51
N LEU A 468 2.42 6.41 19.01
CA LEU A 468 2.71 7.23 20.20
C LEU A 468 2.90 8.72 19.87
N TYR A 469 3.44 9.01 18.67
CA TYR A 469 3.72 10.36 18.22
C TYR A 469 3.33 10.55 16.74
N PRO A 470 2.02 10.67 16.44
CA PRO A 470 1.52 10.80 15.07
C PRO A 470 1.80 12.17 14.44
N GLN A 471 2.06 13.20 15.24
CA GLN A 471 2.19 14.59 14.80
C GLN A 471 3.14 14.79 13.61
N PRO A 472 4.36 14.22 13.56
CA PRO A 472 5.27 14.41 12.43
C PRO A 472 4.71 13.89 11.08
N PHE A 473 3.77 12.95 11.13
CA PHE A 473 3.11 12.43 9.94
C PHE A 473 1.91 13.29 9.53
N THR A 474 1.09 13.71 10.49
CA THR A 474 -0.12 14.50 10.22
C THR A 474 0.21 15.94 9.80
N GLU A 475 1.20 16.58 10.42
CA GLU A 475 1.63 17.95 10.04
C GLU A 475 2.05 18.05 8.58
N VAL A 476 2.72 17.02 8.05
CA VAL A 476 3.12 16.98 6.64
C VAL A 476 1.90 16.94 5.71
N MET A 477 0.83 16.26 6.11
CA MET A 477 -0.37 16.06 5.28
C MET A 477 -1.31 17.26 5.30
N HIS A 478 -1.34 18.01 6.40
CA HIS A 478 -2.38 18.99 6.74
C HIS A 478 -2.64 20.00 5.61
N SER A 479 -1.63 20.77 5.20
CA SER A 479 -1.81 21.80 4.15
C SER A 479 -2.27 21.23 2.81
N SER A 480 -1.79 20.04 2.44
CA SER A 480 -2.19 19.39 1.19
C SER A 480 -3.60 18.82 1.24
N VAL A 481 -4.05 18.34 2.40
CA VAL A 481 -5.43 17.87 2.62
C VAL A 481 -6.40 19.04 2.58
N ASP A 482 -6.09 20.15 3.23
CA ASP A 482 -6.91 21.36 3.23
C ASP A 482 -7.08 21.91 1.82
N GLU A 483 -6.01 21.96 1.03
CA GLU A 483 -6.06 22.42 -0.37
C GLU A 483 -6.89 21.47 -1.24
N LEU A 484 -6.74 20.15 -1.07
CA LEU A 484 -7.55 19.16 -1.78
C LEU A 484 -9.03 19.34 -1.46
N LEU A 485 -9.39 19.48 -0.18
CA LEU A 485 -10.78 19.67 0.24
C LEU A 485 -11.36 21.00 -0.26
N ARG A 486 -10.56 22.08 -0.22
CA ARG A 486 -10.94 23.37 -0.83
C ARG A 486 -11.24 23.21 -2.31
N HIS A 487 -10.41 22.45 -3.02
CA HIS A 487 -10.56 22.18 -4.44
C HIS A 487 -11.83 21.38 -4.75
N ILE A 488 -12.11 20.34 -3.95
CA ILE A 488 -13.29 19.48 -4.09
C ILE A 488 -14.59 20.25 -3.75
N SER A 489 -14.54 21.25 -2.89
CA SER A 489 -15.71 22.04 -2.49
C SER A 489 -16.21 22.99 -3.59
N VAL A 490 -15.39 23.25 -4.61
CA VAL A 490 -15.73 24.13 -5.74
C VAL A 490 -16.32 23.31 -6.88
N SER A 491 -17.56 23.61 -7.25
CA SER A 491 -18.21 22.97 -8.42
C SER A 491 -17.49 23.35 -9.71
N LYS A 492 -17.30 22.37 -10.59
CA LYS A 492 -16.77 22.55 -11.95
C LYS A 492 -17.84 22.65 -13.03
N ILE A 493 -19.11 22.51 -12.65
CA ILE A 493 -20.23 22.64 -13.55
C ILE A 493 -20.42 24.13 -13.86
N GLN A 494 -20.30 24.49 -15.12
CA GLN A 494 -20.62 25.82 -15.64
C GLN A 494 -22.01 25.81 -16.28
#